data_3cba05988fe1fbb66ddec7b4c3c2441c
#
_entry.id   3cba05988fe1fbb66ddec7b4c3c2441c
#
_cell.length_a   1.000
_cell.length_b   1.000
_cell.length_c   1.000
_cell.angle_alpha   90.00
_cell.angle_beta   90.00
_cell.angle_gamma   90.00
#
_symmetry.space_group_name_H-M   'P 1'
#
loop_
_entity.id
_entity.type
_entity.pdbx_description
1 polymer ?
#
loop_
_entity_poly.entity_id
_entity_poly.type
_entity_poly.pdbx_seq_one_letter_code
_entity_poly.pdbx_strand_id
1 'polypeptide(L)'
;ELNYDDYKGIDVKGKIILINRDVPHSDPHNPEYKKWVEYCYHKYKLENAVEHGAAGMLYIDGASANPNISYDPSIIVCGIGPQPLEDIFAGLKTTNKDLLEKIIKSFKPSSFNTGKIMTIRANTTRHPEGKSCNVIGVIEGNDPELKNEAIVIGGHLDAVGKAGKVVNGALDNASGVVDIMAAAKALASSGFKLKRSVVFLFIGGEEAGLIGSKLYTTKPVFPKEKTVTYINLDMVGNGTGLYVSAGS
;
A
#
# COMPACT_ATOMS: atom_id res chain seq x y z
N GLU A 1 -18.33 4.77 -16.08
CA GLU A 1 -18.90 4.75 -14.72
C GLU A 1 -19.46 3.36 -14.43
N LEU A 2 -19.15 2.81 -13.24
CA LEU A 2 -19.53 1.43 -12.89
C LEU A 2 -20.99 1.27 -12.52
N ASN A 3 -21.73 2.36 -12.31
CA ASN A 3 -23.11 2.35 -11.82
C ASN A 3 -23.30 1.46 -10.57
N TYR A 4 -22.31 1.50 -9.66
CA TYR A 4 -22.22 0.73 -8.42
C TYR A 4 -22.06 1.69 -7.25
N ASP A 5 -22.95 1.60 -6.26
CA ASP A 5 -22.95 2.50 -5.12
C ASP A 5 -23.42 1.75 -3.86
N ASP A 6 -22.48 1.47 -2.96
CA ASP A 6 -22.73 0.78 -1.69
C ASP A 6 -23.54 1.61 -0.68
N TYR A 7 -23.62 2.93 -0.87
CA TYR A 7 -24.34 3.83 0.01
C TYR A 7 -25.78 4.12 -0.45
N LYS A 8 -26.13 3.69 -1.66
CA LYS A 8 -27.45 3.95 -2.22
C LYS A 8 -28.59 3.35 -1.36
N GLY A 9 -29.44 4.22 -0.86
CA GLY A 9 -30.59 3.81 -0.05
C GLY A 9 -30.29 3.48 1.41
N ILE A 10 -29.06 3.77 1.88
CA ILE A 10 -28.66 3.57 3.28
C ILE A 10 -28.16 4.90 3.85
N ASP A 11 -28.73 5.30 4.96
CA ASP A 11 -28.22 6.43 5.74
C ASP A 11 -27.11 5.93 6.69
N VAL A 12 -25.90 6.40 6.49
CA VAL A 12 -24.72 6.08 7.33
C VAL A 12 -24.26 7.24 8.18
N LYS A 13 -24.94 8.38 8.13
CA LYS A 13 -24.57 9.57 8.90
C LYS A 13 -24.58 9.26 10.40
N GLY A 14 -23.46 9.55 11.04
CA GLY A 14 -23.25 9.29 12.47
C GLY A 14 -23.15 7.81 12.85
N LYS A 15 -23.04 6.89 11.88
CA LYS A 15 -22.92 5.44 12.12
C LYS A 15 -21.48 4.95 11.95
N ILE A 16 -21.21 3.80 12.54
CA ILE A 16 -20.00 3.04 12.28
C ILE A 16 -20.29 2.09 11.11
N ILE A 17 -19.50 2.19 10.06
CA ILE A 17 -19.62 1.34 8.88
C ILE A 17 -18.59 0.23 8.89
N LEU A 18 -18.96 -0.92 8.34
CA LEU A 18 -18.08 -2.07 8.14
C LEU A 18 -17.77 -2.21 6.64
N ILE A 19 -16.50 -2.19 6.28
CA ILE A 19 -16.07 -2.18 4.89
C ILE A 19 -15.12 -3.33 4.61
N ASN A 20 -15.33 -4.02 3.51
CA ASN A 20 -14.41 -5.02 2.97
C ASN A 20 -13.26 -4.34 2.21
N ARG A 21 -12.11 -5.01 2.19
CA ARG A 21 -10.88 -4.55 1.56
C ARG A 21 -11.05 -4.37 0.05
N ASP A 22 -11.43 -5.43 -0.62
CA ASP A 22 -11.38 -5.52 -2.07
C ASP A 22 -12.61 -4.91 -2.77
N VAL A 23 -12.64 -5.09 -4.06
CA VAL A 23 -13.74 -4.76 -4.97
C VAL A 23 -14.26 -6.04 -5.63
N PRO A 24 -15.47 -6.07 -6.23
CA PRO A 24 -16.04 -7.28 -6.84
C PRO A 24 -15.17 -7.97 -7.90
N HIS A 25 -14.32 -7.22 -8.59
CA HIS A 25 -13.33 -7.74 -9.55
C HIS A 25 -11.92 -7.48 -9.04
N SER A 26 -11.49 -8.18 -8.00
CA SER A 26 -10.16 -8.01 -7.39
C SER A 26 -9.05 -8.85 -8.03
N ASP A 27 -9.37 -9.77 -8.96
CA ASP A 27 -8.39 -10.56 -9.68
C ASP A 27 -7.70 -9.72 -10.77
N PRO A 28 -6.37 -9.48 -10.69
CA PRO A 28 -5.63 -8.71 -11.70
C PRO A 28 -5.65 -9.32 -13.10
N HIS A 29 -5.90 -10.62 -13.21
CA HIS A 29 -6.02 -11.31 -14.51
C HIS A 29 -7.40 -11.14 -15.16
N ASN A 30 -8.38 -10.62 -14.43
CA ASN A 30 -9.69 -10.32 -14.97
C ASN A 30 -9.65 -9.01 -15.76
N PRO A 31 -10.12 -8.98 -17.04
CA PRO A 31 -10.14 -7.76 -17.84
C PRO A 31 -10.93 -6.59 -17.20
N GLU A 32 -11.93 -6.91 -16.40
CA GLU A 32 -12.73 -5.90 -15.68
C GLU A 32 -11.97 -5.26 -14.50
N TYR A 33 -10.91 -5.90 -14.00
CA TYR A 33 -10.12 -5.40 -12.86
C TYR A 33 -9.69 -3.94 -13.04
N LYS A 34 -9.24 -3.57 -14.24
CA LYS A 34 -8.78 -2.20 -14.55
C LYS A 34 -9.85 -1.13 -14.29
N LYS A 35 -11.13 -1.49 -14.41
CA LYS A 35 -12.24 -0.57 -14.14
C LYS A 35 -12.54 -0.40 -12.65
N TRP A 36 -12.09 -1.35 -11.82
CA TRP A 36 -12.43 -1.42 -10.41
C TRP A 36 -11.25 -1.09 -9.49
N VAL A 37 -10.00 -1.24 -9.96
CA VAL A 37 -8.80 -1.21 -9.12
C VAL A 37 -8.64 0.08 -8.30
N GLU A 38 -8.99 1.23 -8.86
CA GLU A 38 -8.89 2.50 -8.15
C GLU A 38 -9.85 2.61 -6.95
N TYR A 39 -10.94 1.85 -6.94
CA TYR A 39 -11.92 1.82 -5.87
C TYR A 39 -11.54 0.85 -4.73
N CYS A 40 -10.51 0.03 -4.89
CA CYS A 40 -10.04 -0.87 -3.84
C CYS A 40 -9.18 -0.16 -2.77
N TYR A 41 -8.62 1.00 -3.09
CA TYR A 41 -7.69 1.70 -2.21
C TYR A 41 -8.37 2.21 -0.93
N HIS A 42 -7.65 2.06 0.19
CA HIS A 42 -8.10 2.51 1.52
C HIS A 42 -8.48 3.99 1.52
N LYS A 43 -7.68 4.82 0.87
CA LYS A 43 -7.91 6.25 0.77
C LYS A 43 -9.26 6.54 0.13
N TYR A 44 -9.58 5.90 -1.00
CA TYR A 44 -10.85 6.07 -1.69
C TYR A 44 -12.03 5.70 -0.78
N LYS A 45 -11.95 4.55 -0.10
CA LYS A 45 -13.00 4.07 0.80
C LYS A 45 -13.19 4.98 2.01
N LEU A 46 -12.08 5.52 2.56
CA LEU A 46 -12.13 6.47 3.66
C LEU A 46 -12.79 7.79 3.23
N GLU A 47 -12.38 8.35 2.09
CA GLU A 47 -12.94 9.59 1.55
C GLU A 47 -14.46 9.46 1.34
N ASN A 48 -14.92 8.35 0.77
CA ASN A 48 -16.35 8.06 0.63
C ASN A 48 -17.08 7.96 1.98
N ALA A 49 -16.48 7.30 2.98
CA ALA A 49 -17.06 7.19 4.31
C ALA A 49 -17.25 8.56 4.97
N VAL A 50 -16.26 9.44 4.83
CA VAL A 50 -16.30 10.82 5.33
C VAL A 50 -17.35 11.64 4.59
N GLU A 51 -17.40 11.55 3.28
CA GLU A 51 -18.38 12.28 2.44
C GLU A 51 -19.82 11.92 2.80
N HIS A 52 -20.08 10.65 3.13
CA HIS A 52 -21.40 10.19 3.58
C HIS A 52 -21.63 10.40 5.09
N GLY A 53 -20.70 11.03 5.80
CA GLY A 53 -20.86 11.43 7.20
C GLY A 53 -20.80 10.29 8.20
N ALA A 54 -20.12 9.18 7.89
CA ALA A 54 -19.90 8.09 8.84
C ALA A 54 -19.06 8.58 10.03
N ALA A 55 -19.41 8.14 11.25
CA ALA A 55 -18.67 8.49 12.47
C ALA A 55 -17.48 7.56 12.75
N GLY A 56 -17.46 6.38 12.14
CA GLY A 56 -16.39 5.41 12.26
C GLY A 56 -16.39 4.41 11.11
N MET A 57 -15.22 3.86 10.82
CA MET A 57 -15.03 2.85 9.79
C MET A 57 -14.27 1.66 10.36
N LEU A 58 -14.89 0.49 10.29
CA LEU A 58 -14.26 -0.80 10.56
C LEU A 58 -13.82 -1.40 9.24
N TYR A 59 -12.52 -1.66 9.11
CA TYR A 59 -11.94 -2.17 7.90
C TYR A 59 -11.53 -3.65 8.08
N ILE A 60 -12.06 -4.50 7.22
CA ILE A 60 -11.79 -5.94 7.26
C ILE A 60 -10.49 -6.20 6.48
N ASP A 61 -9.35 -6.05 7.15
CA ASP A 61 -8.04 -6.26 6.56
C ASP A 61 -7.06 -6.95 7.54
N GLY A 62 -7.60 -7.61 8.55
CA GLY A 62 -6.77 -8.20 9.60
C GLY A 62 -6.12 -7.16 10.51
N ALA A 63 -5.28 -7.64 11.44
CA ALA A 63 -4.63 -6.83 12.47
C ALA A 63 -3.43 -5.98 11.98
N SER A 64 -3.12 -6.02 10.69
CA SER A 64 -1.91 -5.44 10.10
C SER A 64 -2.17 -4.31 9.09
N ALA A 65 -3.37 -3.73 9.09
CA ALA A 65 -3.62 -2.56 8.26
C ALA A 65 -2.61 -1.46 8.58
N ASN A 66 -1.92 -0.96 7.57
CA ASN A 66 -0.94 0.12 7.75
C ASN A 66 -1.65 1.43 8.13
N PRO A 67 -1.44 1.97 9.33
CA PRO A 67 -2.15 3.17 9.79
C PRO A 67 -1.69 4.46 9.09
N ASN A 68 -0.65 4.39 8.26
CA ASN A 68 -0.03 5.56 7.65
C ASN A 68 -0.63 5.93 6.28
N ILE A 69 -1.37 5.02 5.66
CA ILE A 69 -1.80 5.18 4.25
C ILE A 69 -2.91 6.21 4.10
N SER A 70 -3.86 6.27 5.03
CA SER A 70 -4.99 7.19 4.94
C SER A 70 -5.42 7.69 6.31
N TYR A 71 -5.75 8.98 6.39
CA TYR A 71 -6.17 9.62 7.63
C TYR A 71 -7.13 10.77 7.34
N ASP A 72 -8.20 10.83 8.12
CA ASP A 72 -9.07 11.98 8.23
C ASP A 72 -9.43 12.19 9.70
N PRO A 73 -9.32 13.42 10.24
CA PRO A 73 -9.58 13.70 11.66
C PRO A 73 -11.06 13.60 12.06
N SER A 74 -11.98 13.58 11.10
CA SER A 74 -13.44 13.54 11.36
C SER A 74 -13.96 12.14 11.61
N ILE A 75 -13.17 11.09 11.34
CA ILE A 75 -13.62 9.70 11.43
C ILE A 75 -12.57 8.81 12.12
N ILE A 76 -13.03 7.89 12.95
CA ILE A 76 -12.15 6.87 13.55
C ILE A 76 -12.14 5.64 12.66
N VAL A 77 -10.94 5.25 12.21
CA VAL A 77 -10.74 4.04 11.40
C VAL A 77 -10.04 2.97 12.23
N CYS A 78 -10.55 1.74 12.17
CA CYS A 78 -9.97 0.59 12.87
C CYS A 78 -10.00 -0.64 11.96
N GLY A 79 -8.86 -1.33 11.82
CA GLY A 79 -8.82 -2.67 11.26
C GLY A 79 -9.39 -3.68 12.25
N ILE A 80 -10.19 -4.64 11.79
CA ILE A 80 -10.75 -5.69 12.64
C ILE A 80 -10.32 -7.07 12.18
N GLY A 81 -10.08 -7.94 13.17
CA GLY A 81 -9.82 -9.37 12.95
C GLY A 81 -11.11 -10.22 12.88
N PRO A 82 -10.95 -11.55 12.79
CA PRO A 82 -12.06 -12.47 12.62
C PRO A 82 -13.10 -12.42 13.74
N GLN A 83 -12.68 -12.39 15.01
CA GLN A 83 -13.60 -12.47 16.13
C GLN A 83 -14.58 -11.29 16.21
N PRO A 84 -14.15 -10.00 16.13
CA PRO A 84 -15.08 -8.89 16.06
C PRO A 84 -16.01 -8.97 14.82
N LEU A 85 -15.52 -9.50 13.71
CA LEU A 85 -16.34 -9.70 12.52
C LEU A 85 -17.46 -10.73 12.77
N GLU A 86 -17.14 -11.87 13.41
CA GLU A 86 -18.12 -12.86 13.80
C GLU A 86 -19.16 -12.31 14.78
N ASP A 87 -18.73 -11.52 15.77
CA ASP A 87 -19.61 -10.89 16.75
C ASP A 87 -20.61 -9.91 16.10
N ILE A 88 -20.16 -9.15 15.09
CA ILE A 88 -21.03 -8.26 14.32
C ILE A 88 -22.12 -9.05 13.59
N PHE A 89 -21.79 -10.19 13.02
CA PHE A 89 -22.73 -11.02 12.28
C PHE A 89 -23.54 -12.00 13.16
N ALA A 90 -23.19 -12.15 14.44
CA ALA A 90 -23.88 -13.04 15.35
C ALA A 90 -25.38 -12.73 15.45
N GLY A 91 -26.22 -13.73 15.21
CA GLY A 91 -27.68 -13.62 15.22
C GLY A 91 -28.28 -12.99 13.95
N LEU A 92 -27.47 -12.63 12.97
CA LEU A 92 -27.94 -12.25 11.63
C LEU A 92 -28.20 -13.49 10.76
N LYS A 93 -29.05 -13.35 9.74
CA LYS A 93 -29.36 -14.46 8.80
C LYS A 93 -28.34 -14.61 7.67
N THR A 94 -27.22 -13.91 7.73
CA THR A 94 -26.16 -13.86 6.71
C THR A 94 -24.81 -13.69 7.39
N THR A 95 -23.76 -14.06 6.71
CA THR A 95 -22.37 -13.82 7.12
C THR A 95 -21.68 -12.84 6.17
N ASN A 96 -20.52 -12.33 6.56
CA ASN A 96 -19.71 -11.50 5.62
C ASN A 96 -19.35 -12.28 4.35
N LYS A 97 -19.05 -13.57 4.48
CA LYS A 97 -18.74 -14.45 3.35
C LYS A 97 -19.93 -14.54 2.38
N ASP A 98 -21.14 -14.78 2.87
CA ASP A 98 -22.32 -14.88 2.03
C ASP A 98 -22.58 -13.57 1.27
N LEU A 99 -22.36 -12.44 1.93
CA LEU A 99 -22.51 -11.12 1.30
C LEU A 99 -21.47 -10.89 0.20
N LEU A 100 -20.21 -11.23 0.44
CA LEU A 100 -19.17 -11.12 -0.58
C LEU A 100 -19.45 -12.01 -1.79
N GLU A 101 -19.81 -13.27 -1.55
CA GLU A 101 -20.19 -14.20 -2.63
C GLU A 101 -21.37 -13.65 -3.45
N LYS A 102 -22.38 -13.08 -2.78
CA LYS A 102 -23.52 -12.45 -3.43
C LYS A 102 -23.12 -11.24 -4.26
N ILE A 103 -22.26 -10.37 -3.72
CA ILE A 103 -21.75 -9.17 -4.43
C ILE A 103 -20.94 -9.59 -5.65
N ILE A 104 -19.97 -10.49 -5.49
CA ILE A 104 -19.13 -10.98 -6.58
C ILE A 104 -19.96 -11.63 -7.69
N LYS A 105 -21.00 -12.35 -7.33
CA LYS A 105 -21.87 -13.05 -8.30
C LYS A 105 -22.85 -12.10 -9.02
N SER A 106 -23.34 -11.09 -8.32
CA SER A 106 -24.41 -10.22 -8.85
C SER A 106 -23.91 -8.87 -9.37
N PHE A 107 -22.71 -8.45 -8.99
CA PHE A 107 -22.18 -7.08 -9.18
C PHE A 107 -23.13 -5.99 -8.70
N LYS A 108 -23.85 -6.26 -7.62
CA LYS A 108 -24.79 -5.31 -7.01
C LYS A 108 -24.45 -5.09 -5.55
N PRO A 109 -24.61 -3.85 -5.04
CA PRO A 109 -24.47 -3.55 -3.63
C PRO A 109 -25.36 -4.44 -2.78
N SER A 110 -24.89 -4.79 -1.58
CA SER A 110 -25.65 -5.58 -0.61
C SER A 110 -25.52 -5.03 0.81
N SER A 111 -25.27 -3.75 0.93
CA SER A 111 -25.15 -3.05 2.20
C SER A 111 -26.49 -3.02 2.95
N PHE A 112 -26.44 -3.13 4.27
CA PHE A 112 -27.63 -3.10 5.12
C PHE A 112 -27.26 -2.65 6.55
N ASN A 113 -28.26 -2.25 7.33
CA ASN A 113 -28.09 -1.92 8.73
C ASN A 113 -28.15 -3.21 9.57
N THR A 114 -27.06 -3.52 10.28
CA THR A 114 -26.97 -4.71 11.14
C THR A 114 -27.80 -4.60 12.43
N GLY A 115 -28.22 -3.39 12.81
CA GLY A 115 -28.85 -3.13 14.10
C GLY A 115 -27.93 -3.26 15.31
N LYS A 116 -26.63 -3.52 15.10
CA LYS A 116 -25.65 -3.65 16.18
C LYS A 116 -25.18 -2.29 16.68
N ILE A 117 -24.82 -2.25 17.95
CA ILE A 117 -24.18 -1.10 18.59
C ILE A 117 -22.73 -1.46 18.83
N MET A 118 -21.82 -0.57 18.43
CA MET A 118 -20.39 -0.76 18.63
C MET A 118 -19.74 0.52 19.17
N THR A 119 -18.71 0.35 19.98
CA THR A 119 -17.87 1.45 20.45
C THR A 119 -16.46 1.28 19.92
N ILE A 120 -15.94 2.29 19.23
CA ILE A 120 -14.54 2.36 18.82
C ILE A 120 -13.84 3.35 19.75
N ARG A 121 -12.72 2.93 20.32
CA ARG A 121 -11.81 3.82 21.07
C ARG A 121 -10.42 3.73 20.46
N ALA A 122 -9.90 4.85 19.97
CA ALA A 122 -8.54 4.97 19.48
C ALA A 122 -7.77 5.95 20.37
N ASN A 123 -6.58 5.56 20.79
CA ASN A 123 -5.64 6.42 21.50
C ASN A 123 -4.34 6.46 20.69
N THR A 124 -4.35 7.28 19.65
CA THR A 124 -3.24 7.43 18.71
C THR A 124 -2.85 8.89 18.60
N THR A 125 -1.57 9.16 18.43
CA THR A 125 -1.07 10.50 18.15
C THR A 125 -0.48 10.49 16.74
N ARG A 126 -0.92 11.42 15.92
CA ARG A 126 -0.35 11.64 14.59
C ARG A 126 0.67 12.75 14.62
N HIS A 127 1.81 12.52 14.00
CA HIS A 127 2.89 13.50 13.82
C HIS A 127 3.02 13.87 12.35
N PRO A 128 2.20 14.80 11.82
CA PRO A 128 2.21 15.16 10.40
C PRO A 128 3.53 15.79 9.95
N GLU A 129 4.28 16.35 10.90
CA GLU A 129 5.61 16.96 10.67
C GLU A 129 6.76 15.94 10.72
N GLY A 130 6.46 14.66 10.80
CA GLY A 130 7.44 13.57 10.72
C GLY A 130 8.27 13.69 9.44
N LYS A 131 9.59 13.52 9.56
CA LYS A 131 10.52 13.61 8.42
C LYS A 131 11.18 12.26 8.18
N SER A 132 11.37 11.94 6.91
CA SER A 132 12.18 10.84 6.44
C SER A 132 13.14 11.34 5.37
N CYS A 133 14.05 10.50 4.90
CA CYS A 133 14.97 10.83 3.83
C CYS A 133 15.17 9.63 2.91
N ASN A 134 15.52 9.92 1.66
CA ASN A 134 16.12 8.93 0.78
C ASN A 134 17.64 8.95 0.98
N VAL A 135 18.27 7.78 0.94
CA VAL A 135 19.72 7.66 0.92
C VAL A 135 20.14 7.22 -0.48
N ILE A 136 21.11 7.90 -1.06
CA ILE A 136 21.49 7.67 -2.46
C ILE A 136 23.01 7.50 -2.54
N GLY A 137 23.44 6.41 -3.19
CA GLY A 137 24.81 6.16 -3.59
C GLY A 137 24.91 6.10 -5.11
N VAL A 138 26.04 6.54 -5.66
CA VAL A 138 26.28 6.50 -7.11
C VAL A 138 27.65 5.91 -7.40
N ILE A 139 27.71 4.97 -8.33
CA ILE A 139 28.94 4.56 -9.00
C ILE A 139 28.90 5.17 -10.39
N GLU A 140 29.82 6.10 -10.66
CA GLU A 140 29.89 6.78 -11.95
C GLU A 140 30.37 5.85 -13.06
N GLY A 141 29.74 5.93 -14.23
CA GLY A 141 30.14 5.22 -15.43
C GLY A 141 31.46 5.76 -16.03
N ASN A 142 32.15 4.93 -16.80
CA ASN A 142 33.42 5.28 -17.42
C ASN A 142 33.30 5.68 -18.90
N ASP A 143 32.17 5.42 -19.55
CA ASP A 143 31.99 5.77 -20.94
C ASP A 143 31.72 7.28 -21.06
N PRO A 144 32.38 8.01 -21.97
CA PRO A 144 32.24 9.46 -22.07
C PRO A 144 30.81 9.96 -22.30
N GLU A 145 30.01 9.19 -23.03
CA GLU A 145 28.62 9.53 -23.36
C GLU A 145 27.62 8.85 -22.41
N LEU A 146 27.76 7.53 -22.23
CA LEU A 146 26.80 6.73 -21.48
C LEU A 146 26.88 6.95 -19.96
N LYS A 147 27.94 7.51 -19.42
CA LYS A 147 28.03 7.86 -17.99
C LYS A 147 26.95 8.84 -17.53
N ASN A 148 26.37 9.60 -18.46
CA ASN A 148 25.28 10.52 -18.21
C ASN A 148 23.91 9.85 -18.18
N GLU A 149 23.85 8.53 -18.41
CA GLU A 149 22.69 7.69 -18.28
C GLU A 149 22.81 6.86 -16.99
N ALA A 150 21.68 6.57 -16.36
CA ALA A 150 21.63 5.87 -15.10
C ALA A 150 20.79 4.58 -15.15
N ILE A 151 21.30 3.54 -14.49
CA ILE A 151 20.51 2.40 -14.04
C ILE A 151 20.26 2.61 -12.55
N VAL A 152 19.01 2.65 -12.12
CA VAL A 152 18.64 2.83 -10.72
C VAL A 152 18.28 1.47 -10.12
N ILE A 153 18.88 1.13 -9.00
CA ILE A 153 18.55 -0.06 -8.21
C ILE A 153 18.07 0.45 -6.86
N GLY A 154 16.84 0.13 -6.49
CA GLY A 154 16.25 0.72 -5.30
C GLY A 154 15.32 -0.21 -4.54
N GLY A 155 15.01 0.19 -3.31
CA GLY A 155 14.07 -0.43 -2.40
C GLY A 155 13.85 0.48 -1.20
N HIS A 156 12.79 0.23 -0.42
CA HIS A 156 12.50 1.10 0.70
C HIS A 156 13.20 0.66 2.00
N LEU A 157 13.51 1.65 2.84
CA LEU A 157 14.23 1.50 4.11
C LEU A 157 13.32 1.36 5.31
N ASP A 158 12.13 1.97 5.22
CA ASP A 158 11.18 2.02 6.31
C ASP A 158 10.37 0.73 6.41
N ALA A 159 9.67 0.58 7.50
CA ALA A 159 8.71 -0.47 7.75
C ALA A 159 7.51 0.12 8.51
N VAL A 160 6.43 -0.62 8.60
CA VAL A 160 5.19 -0.20 9.29
C VAL A 160 5.42 0.19 10.76
N GLY A 161 6.46 -0.34 11.39
CA GLY A 161 6.83 -0.02 12.77
C GLY A 161 5.98 -0.77 13.79
N LYS A 162 5.18 -0.08 14.62
CA LYS A 162 4.36 -0.69 15.66
C LYS A 162 2.89 -0.48 15.39
N ALA A 163 2.23 -1.53 14.90
CA ALA A 163 0.77 -1.59 14.70
C ALA A 163 0.18 -2.64 15.68
N GLY A 164 -0.01 -2.25 16.96
CA GLY A 164 -0.36 -3.16 18.04
C GLY A 164 0.84 -4.00 18.52
N LYS A 165 1.45 -4.75 17.62
CA LYS A 165 2.75 -5.44 17.81
C LYS A 165 3.83 -4.81 16.94
N VAL A 166 5.09 -5.06 17.26
CA VAL A 166 6.21 -4.65 16.40
C VAL A 166 6.17 -5.46 15.11
N VAL A 167 6.19 -4.77 13.97
CA VAL A 167 6.40 -5.34 12.64
C VAL A 167 7.88 -5.16 12.31
N ASN A 168 8.62 -6.26 12.30
CA ASN A 168 10.10 -6.20 12.28
C ASN A 168 10.69 -5.74 10.94
N GLY A 169 9.93 -5.75 9.85
CA GLY A 169 10.39 -5.32 8.53
C GLY A 169 11.52 -6.17 7.93
N ALA A 170 11.72 -7.41 8.41
CA ALA A 170 12.82 -8.25 7.94
C ALA A 170 12.65 -8.66 6.47
N LEU A 171 11.43 -9.07 6.10
CA LEU A 171 11.09 -9.37 4.72
C LEU A 171 10.72 -8.08 3.96
N ASP A 172 9.89 -7.26 4.57
CA ASP A 172 9.36 -6.00 4.06
C ASP A 172 9.94 -4.80 4.84
N ASN A 173 11.08 -4.14 4.40
CA ASN A 173 11.84 -4.53 3.21
C ASN A 173 13.35 -4.55 3.50
N ALA A 174 13.78 -5.03 4.69
CA ALA A 174 15.20 -5.22 4.96
C ALA A 174 15.85 -6.21 3.98
N SER A 175 15.10 -7.17 3.43
CA SER A 175 15.58 -8.12 2.43
C SER A 175 16.06 -7.40 1.17
N GLY A 176 15.27 -6.53 0.58
CA GLY A 176 15.65 -5.75 -0.59
C GLY A 176 16.82 -4.80 -0.30
N VAL A 177 16.81 -4.15 0.88
CA VAL A 177 17.89 -3.24 1.31
C VAL A 177 19.24 -3.98 1.36
N VAL A 178 19.30 -5.16 1.96
CA VAL A 178 20.53 -5.95 2.07
C VAL A 178 21.05 -6.37 0.70
N ASP A 179 20.17 -6.78 -0.20
CA ASP A 179 20.56 -7.17 -1.56
C ASP A 179 21.07 -5.97 -2.36
N ILE A 180 20.47 -4.79 -2.23
CA ILE A 180 20.97 -3.55 -2.85
C ILE A 180 22.36 -3.20 -2.30
N MET A 181 22.56 -3.30 -0.98
CA MET A 181 23.85 -3.05 -0.34
C MET A 181 24.94 -4.05 -0.82
N ALA A 182 24.56 -5.32 -0.95
CA ALA A 182 25.47 -6.35 -1.45
C ALA A 182 25.85 -6.09 -2.92
N ALA A 183 24.87 -5.73 -3.75
CA ALA A 183 25.12 -5.35 -5.14
C ALA A 183 26.03 -4.11 -5.25
N ALA A 184 25.78 -3.08 -4.44
CA ALA A 184 26.61 -1.89 -4.39
C ALA A 184 28.06 -2.21 -4.02
N LYS A 185 28.25 -3.03 -2.96
CA LYS A 185 29.57 -3.47 -2.53
C LYS A 185 30.27 -4.31 -3.60
N ALA A 186 29.57 -5.26 -4.22
CA ALA A 186 30.13 -6.11 -5.26
C ALA A 186 30.58 -5.29 -6.48
N LEU A 187 29.76 -4.36 -6.95
CA LEU A 187 30.12 -3.50 -8.08
C LEU A 187 31.26 -2.55 -7.75
N ALA A 188 31.26 -1.94 -6.56
CA ALA A 188 32.35 -1.03 -6.14
C ALA A 188 33.71 -1.74 -6.01
N SER A 189 33.73 -3.02 -5.62
CA SER A 189 34.96 -3.79 -5.41
C SER A 189 35.34 -4.68 -6.59
N SER A 190 34.52 -4.80 -7.62
CA SER A 190 34.72 -5.72 -8.74
C SER A 190 35.86 -5.31 -9.68
N GLY A 191 36.23 -4.03 -9.70
CA GLY A 191 37.13 -3.47 -10.72
C GLY A 191 36.49 -3.34 -12.12
N PHE A 192 35.23 -3.69 -12.30
CA PHE A 192 34.51 -3.52 -13.57
C PHE A 192 34.38 -2.04 -13.94
N LYS A 193 34.65 -1.72 -15.18
CA LYS A 193 34.39 -0.40 -15.75
C LYS A 193 32.99 -0.38 -16.31
N LEU A 194 32.08 0.15 -15.52
CA LEU A 194 30.70 0.30 -15.94
C LEU A 194 30.60 1.38 -17.01
N LYS A 195 29.88 1.13 -18.10
CA LYS A 195 29.66 2.17 -19.12
C LYS A 195 28.72 3.26 -18.60
N ARG A 196 27.56 2.85 -18.03
CA ARG A 196 26.56 3.73 -17.44
C ARG A 196 26.77 3.89 -15.94
N SER A 197 26.31 4.99 -15.41
CA SER A 197 26.24 5.21 -13.96
C SER A 197 25.20 4.28 -13.32
N VAL A 198 25.47 3.82 -12.09
CA VAL A 198 24.54 3.02 -11.30
C VAL A 198 24.18 3.81 -10.05
N VAL A 199 22.90 4.02 -9.84
CA VAL A 199 22.33 4.69 -8.65
C VAL A 199 21.74 3.64 -7.73
N PHE A 200 22.18 3.63 -6.48
CA PHE A 200 21.57 2.84 -5.40
C PHE A 200 20.68 3.74 -4.59
N LEU A 201 19.38 3.46 -4.62
CA LEU A 201 18.35 4.32 -4.05
C LEU A 201 17.63 3.59 -2.90
N PHE A 202 17.84 4.07 -1.67
CA PHE A 202 17.15 3.60 -0.48
C PHE A 202 16.07 4.61 -0.12
N ILE A 203 14.83 4.20 -0.23
CA ILE A 203 13.64 5.07 -0.17
C ILE A 203 13.10 5.08 1.26
N GLY A 204 12.82 6.27 1.79
CA GLY A 204 12.15 6.42 3.06
C GLY A 204 10.69 6.85 2.90
N GLY A 205 9.80 6.39 3.79
CA GLY A 205 8.38 6.73 3.77
C GLY A 205 7.61 6.06 2.63
N GLU A 206 7.99 4.87 2.25
CA GLU A 206 7.24 4.02 1.33
C GLU A 206 5.92 3.63 1.96
N GLU A 207 5.97 3.08 3.16
CA GLU A 207 4.86 2.60 3.98
C GLU A 207 3.87 3.71 4.38
N ALA A 208 4.29 4.96 4.28
CA ALA A 208 3.44 6.14 4.47
C ALA A 208 2.79 6.65 3.17
N GLY A 209 2.82 5.86 2.10
CA GLY A 209 2.20 6.15 0.82
C GLY A 209 3.17 6.62 -0.26
N LEU A 210 4.30 5.93 -0.43
CA LEU A 210 5.29 6.16 -1.48
C LEU A 210 5.92 7.57 -1.47
N ILE A 211 6.08 8.17 -0.28
CA ILE A 211 6.51 9.57 -0.15
C ILE A 211 7.89 9.78 -0.74
N GLY A 212 8.85 8.90 -0.40
CA GLY A 212 10.22 9.00 -0.89
C GLY A 212 10.35 8.76 -2.38
N SER A 213 9.57 7.84 -2.94
CA SER A 213 9.52 7.58 -4.39
C SER A 213 8.99 8.79 -5.15
N LYS A 214 7.90 9.39 -4.67
CA LYS A 214 7.35 10.63 -5.23
C LYS A 214 8.35 11.77 -5.17
N LEU A 215 9.07 11.92 -4.05
CA LEU A 215 10.12 12.92 -3.93
C LEU A 215 11.24 12.68 -4.95
N TYR A 216 11.74 11.44 -5.07
CA TYR A 216 12.80 11.10 -6.02
C TYR A 216 12.38 11.37 -7.46
N THR A 217 11.15 11.06 -7.85
CA THR A 217 10.67 11.35 -9.22
C THR A 217 10.53 12.85 -9.53
N THR A 218 10.42 13.71 -8.52
CA THR A 218 10.41 15.17 -8.70
C THR A 218 11.80 15.77 -8.69
N LYS A 219 12.75 15.16 -7.97
CA LYS A 219 14.14 15.63 -7.82
C LYS A 219 15.13 14.46 -7.96
N PRO A 220 15.20 13.83 -9.14
CA PRO A 220 16.10 12.71 -9.35
C PRO A 220 17.55 13.17 -9.45
N VAL A 221 18.50 12.27 -9.15
CA VAL A 221 19.95 12.53 -9.30
C VAL A 221 20.36 12.65 -10.76
N PHE A 222 19.76 11.85 -11.61
CA PHE A 222 19.85 11.95 -13.08
C PHE A 222 18.50 12.37 -13.65
N PRO A 223 18.48 13.14 -14.75
CA PRO A 223 17.22 13.45 -15.44
C PRO A 223 16.42 12.19 -15.74
N LYS A 224 15.10 12.25 -15.65
CA LYS A 224 14.24 11.05 -15.91
C LYS A 224 14.51 10.44 -17.28
N GLU A 225 14.73 11.28 -18.28
CA GLU A 225 15.00 10.91 -19.67
C GLU A 225 16.37 10.18 -19.82
N LYS A 226 17.22 10.29 -18.81
CA LYS A 226 18.51 9.64 -18.70
C LYS A 226 18.50 8.41 -17.79
N THR A 227 17.38 8.11 -17.16
CA THR A 227 17.18 6.88 -16.40
C THR A 227 16.76 5.78 -17.36
N VAL A 228 17.67 4.86 -17.66
CA VAL A 228 17.45 3.76 -18.62
C VAL A 228 16.48 2.72 -18.07
N THR A 229 16.61 2.42 -16.77
CA THR A 229 15.73 1.49 -16.07
C THR A 229 15.78 1.71 -14.56
N TYR A 230 14.73 1.28 -13.89
CA TYR A 230 14.65 1.17 -12.44
C TYR A 230 14.37 -0.28 -12.05
N ILE A 231 15.21 -0.85 -11.20
CA ILE A 231 15.06 -2.19 -10.64
C ILE A 231 14.65 -2.04 -9.19
N ASN A 232 13.41 -2.37 -8.87
CA ASN A 232 12.91 -2.36 -7.50
C ASN A 232 13.11 -3.73 -6.85
N LEU A 233 13.69 -3.76 -5.66
CA LEU A 233 13.82 -4.96 -4.84
C LEU A 233 12.95 -4.80 -3.59
N ASP A 234 11.93 -5.65 -3.50
CA ASP A 234 10.97 -5.62 -2.43
C ASP A 234 10.53 -7.04 -2.08
N MET A 235 10.60 -7.38 -0.77
CA MET A 235 10.25 -8.69 -0.24
C MET A 235 10.96 -9.87 -0.92
N VAL A 236 12.25 -9.72 -1.21
CA VAL A 236 13.04 -10.69 -2.01
C VAL A 236 13.65 -11.85 -1.22
N GLY A 237 13.35 -11.99 0.05
CA GLY A 237 13.97 -13.00 0.93
C GLY A 237 13.12 -14.24 1.23
N ASN A 238 11.99 -14.48 0.53
CA ASN A 238 11.05 -15.55 0.88
C ASN A 238 10.54 -16.27 -0.36
N GLY A 239 10.24 -17.58 -0.19
CA GLY A 239 9.66 -18.41 -1.24
C GLY A 239 10.69 -19.17 -2.07
N THR A 240 10.19 -19.88 -3.08
CA THR A 240 10.98 -20.77 -3.96
C THR A 240 11.12 -20.23 -5.40
N GLY A 241 10.61 -19.04 -5.66
CA GLY A 241 10.64 -18.40 -6.97
C GLY A 241 10.80 -16.88 -6.87
N LEU A 242 11.17 -16.28 -7.97
CA LEU A 242 11.26 -14.84 -8.13
C LEU A 242 10.05 -14.34 -8.92
N TYR A 243 9.30 -13.43 -8.35
CA TYR A 243 8.24 -12.72 -9.06
C TYR A 243 8.84 -11.44 -9.68
N VAL A 244 8.76 -11.33 -10.99
CA VAL A 244 9.22 -10.14 -11.73
C VAL A 244 8.03 -9.56 -12.48
N SER A 245 7.71 -8.29 -12.23
CA SER A 245 6.75 -7.54 -13.03
C SER A 245 7.47 -6.40 -13.74
N ALA A 246 7.16 -6.20 -15.03
CA ALA A 246 7.58 -5.00 -15.74
C ALA A 246 6.51 -3.91 -15.53
N GLY A 247 6.93 -2.76 -15.01
CA GLY A 247 6.12 -1.54 -15.04
C GLY A 247 6.14 -0.92 -16.44
N SER A 248 5.04 -0.40 -16.89
CA SER A 248 4.91 0.37 -18.13
C SER A 248 5.05 1.87 -17.84
#